data_ce1ccb9d60b194c006b639796bd8637a
#
_entry.id   ce1ccb9d60b194c006b639796bd8637a
#
_cell.length_a   1.000
_cell.length_b   1.000
_cell.length_c   1.000
_cell.angle_alpha   90.00
_cell.angle_beta   90.00
_cell.angle_gamma   90.00
#
_symmetry.space_group_name_H-M   'P 1'
#
loop_
_entity.id
_entity.type
_entity.pdbx_description
1 polymer ?
#
loop_
_entity_poly.entity_id
_entity_poly.type
_entity_poly.pdbx_seq_one_letter_code
_entity_poly.pdbx_strand_id
1 'polypeptide(L)'
;MRITLDRNGLLNLSNGTGDIGSLRRLRELHWKGSIKLCIPAIAASERQRDGTTLDNYSKFEAFLVSLGLKDYEELVPMLYLDVCYVNHGLVTGPEMQHLERQIHEILFPKIEFQYAAYAAKVHHPTSPPLHRKWLNVKCDVQAMWGHIWHNADIFVTEDRNFHKATKKPRLEALGADRICTPSECVSLLSATKVRP
;
A
#
# COMPACT_ATOMS: atom_id res chain seq x y z
N MET A 1 -15.75 -5.35 -7.65
CA MET A 1 -15.18 -4.41 -6.66
C MET A 1 -13.73 -4.77 -6.44
N ARG A 2 -12.83 -3.78 -6.56
CA ARG A 2 -11.37 -3.91 -6.45
C ARG A 2 -10.93 -3.34 -5.11
N ILE A 3 -10.30 -4.16 -4.29
CA ILE A 3 -9.95 -3.80 -2.91
C ILE A 3 -8.45 -3.88 -2.74
N THR A 4 -7.81 -2.75 -2.50
CA THR A 4 -6.39 -2.69 -2.19
C THR A 4 -6.16 -3.13 -0.76
N LEU A 5 -5.32 -4.15 -0.58
CA LEU A 5 -4.87 -4.59 0.73
C LEU A 5 -3.46 -4.05 1.01
N ASP A 6 -3.35 -3.22 2.02
CA ASP A 6 -2.08 -2.68 2.49
C ASP A 6 -1.15 -3.78 3.04
N ARG A 7 0.15 -3.53 3.06
CA ARG A 7 1.16 -4.45 3.57
C ARG A 7 0.88 -4.94 5.00
N ASN A 8 0.39 -4.06 5.88
CA ASN A 8 0.04 -4.45 7.24
C ASN A 8 -1.00 -5.59 7.26
N GLY A 9 -1.96 -5.57 6.34
CA GLY A 9 -2.92 -6.65 6.16
C GLY A 9 -2.27 -7.96 5.73
N LEU A 10 -1.27 -7.91 4.84
CA LEU A 10 -0.50 -9.10 4.42
C LEU A 10 0.28 -9.70 5.57
N LEU A 11 0.96 -8.86 6.36
CA LEU A 11 1.72 -9.30 7.53
C LEU A 11 0.79 -9.87 8.61
N ASN A 12 -0.38 -9.28 8.83
CA ASN A 12 -1.36 -9.79 9.77
C ASN A 12 -1.94 -11.13 9.33
N LEU A 13 -2.19 -11.33 8.03
CA LEU A 13 -2.56 -12.64 7.48
C LEU A 13 -1.47 -13.69 7.72
N SER A 14 -0.21 -13.33 7.53
CA SER A 14 0.94 -14.21 7.76
C SER A 14 1.10 -14.61 9.22
N ASN A 15 1.01 -13.62 10.11
CA ASN A 15 1.30 -13.79 11.54
C ASN A 15 0.08 -14.23 12.36
N GLY A 16 -1.12 -14.25 11.77
CA GLY A 16 -2.36 -14.52 12.50
C GLY A 16 -2.72 -13.42 13.50
N THR A 17 -2.35 -12.17 13.24
CA THR A 17 -2.54 -11.01 14.13
C THR A 17 -3.51 -9.97 13.56
N GLY A 18 -3.75 -8.89 14.32
CA GLY A 18 -4.68 -7.84 13.89
C GLY A 18 -6.11 -8.37 13.74
N ASP A 19 -6.87 -7.76 12.84
CA ASP A 19 -8.23 -8.22 12.52
C ASP A 19 -8.19 -9.42 11.54
N ILE A 20 -7.57 -10.51 11.99
CA ILE A 20 -7.35 -11.72 11.18
C ILE A 20 -8.67 -12.33 10.68
N GLY A 21 -9.76 -12.21 11.43
CA GLY A 21 -11.07 -12.74 11.03
C GLY A 21 -11.58 -12.04 9.77
N SER A 22 -11.58 -10.73 9.76
CA SER A 22 -11.99 -9.94 8.60
C SER A 22 -11.04 -10.09 7.42
N LEU A 23 -9.72 -10.15 7.65
CA LEU A 23 -8.74 -10.36 6.60
C LEU A 23 -8.92 -11.73 5.91
N ARG A 24 -9.15 -12.79 6.67
CA ARG A 24 -9.49 -14.13 6.13
C ARG A 24 -10.79 -14.07 5.34
N ARG A 25 -11.79 -13.33 5.81
CA ARG A 25 -13.05 -13.15 5.09
C ARG A 25 -12.86 -12.45 3.75
N LEU A 26 -12.07 -11.38 3.68
CA LEU A 26 -11.72 -10.71 2.42
C LEU A 26 -11.04 -11.66 1.44
N ARG A 27 -10.08 -12.48 1.92
CA ARG A 27 -9.41 -13.51 1.11
C ARG A 27 -10.42 -14.55 0.58
N GLU A 28 -11.33 -15.03 1.40
CA GLU A 28 -12.38 -15.97 0.97
C GLU A 28 -13.30 -15.37 -0.11
N LEU A 29 -13.67 -14.09 0.03
CA LEU A 29 -14.47 -13.38 -0.95
C LEU A 29 -13.74 -13.22 -2.28
N HIS A 30 -12.42 -13.01 -2.22
CA HIS A 30 -11.55 -12.99 -3.40
C HIS A 30 -11.51 -14.37 -4.09
N TRP A 31 -11.30 -15.46 -3.36
CA TRP A 31 -11.33 -16.81 -3.93
C TRP A 31 -12.67 -17.18 -4.57
N LYS A 32 -13.77 -16.65 -4.04
CA LYS A 32 -15.12 -16.82 -4.61
C LYS A 32 -15.40 -15.92 -5.81
N GLY A 33 -14.45 -15.08 -6.22
CA GLY A 33 -14.65 -14.10 -7.30
C GLY A 33 -15.63 -12.96 -6.96
N SER A 34 -16.05 -12.83 -5.69
CA SER A 34 -16.97 -11.77 -5.25
C SER A 34 -16.32 -10.39 -5.21
N ILE A 35 -15.02 -10.36 -4.99
CA ILE A 35 -14.16 -9.16 -5.02
C ILE A 35 -12.85 -9.51 -5.72
N LYS A 36 -12.09 -8.47 -6.11
CA LYS A 36 -10.71 -8.59 -6.57
C LYS A 36 -9.79 -7.95 -5.53
N LEU A 37 -8.89 -8.73 -4.93
CA LEU A 37 -7.84 -8.16 -4.10
C LEU A 37 -6.74 -7.59 -5.00
N CYS A 38 -6.35 -6.36 -4.70
CA CYS A 38 -5.27 -5.63 -5.36
C CYS A 38 -4.13 -5.45 -4.37
N ILE A 39 -2.91 -5.78 -4.78
CA ILE A 39 -1.73 -5.73 -3.93
C ILE A 39 -0.74 -4.71 -4.51
N PRO A 40 -0.39 -3.65 -3.77
CA PRO A 40 0.64 -2.71 -4.21
C PRO A 40 1.99 -3.41 -4.31
N ALA A 41 2.61 -3.40 -5.50
CA ALA A 41 3.92 -4.03 -5.72
C ALA A 41 5.02 -3.42 -4.85
N ILE A 42 4.87 -2.14 -4.48
CA ILE A 42 5.78 -1.45 -3.56
C ILE A 42 5.88 -2.13 -2.18
N ALA A 43 4.89 -2.92 -1.78
CA ALA A 43 4.93 -3.69 -0.54
C ALA A 43 6.10 -4.68 -0.47
N ALA A 44 6.64 -5.10 -1.63
CA ALA A 44 7.84 -5.93 -1.73
C ALA A 44 9.11 -5.19 -1.29
N SER A 45 9.16 -3.86 -1.47
CA SER A 45 10.33 -3.02 -1.20
C SER A 45 10.45 -2.57 0.25
N GLU A 46 9.40 -2.75 1.03
CA GLU A 46 9.38 -2.35 2.42
C GLU A 46 10.23 -3.31 3.26
N ARG A 47 11.10 -2.76 4.11
CA ARG A 47 11.98 -3.58 4.96
C ARG A 47 11.19 -4.43 5.94
N GLN A 48 11.64 -5.68 6.12
CA GLN A 48 11.15 -6.59 7.14
C GLN A 48 11.41 -6.03 8.55
N ARG A 49 10.79 -6.62 9.58
CA ARG A 49 11.03 -6.21 10.98
C ARG A 49 12.48 -6.37 11.41
N ASP A 50 13.18 -7.37 10.88
CA ASP A 50 14.60 -7.62 11.12
C ASP A 50 15.53 -6.68 10.33
N GLY A 51 14.97 -5.77 9.53
CA GLY A 51 15.71 -4.80 8.73
C GLY A 51 16.17 -5.33 7.37
N THR A 52 15.88 -6.60 7.03
CA THR A 52 16.18 -7.16 5.72
C THR A 52 15.22 -6.66 4.64
N THR A 53 15.63 -6.69 3.40
CA THR A 53 14.79 -6.53 2.22
C THR A 53 14.69 -7.86 1.49
N LEU A 54 13.65 -8.04 0.70
CA LEU A 54 13.60 -9.17 -0.21
C LEU A 54 14.63 -8.97 -1.32
N ASP A 55 15.43 -9.99 -1.63
CA ASP A 55 16.50 -9.89 -2.64
C ASP A 55 15.93 -9.78 -4.06
N ASN A 56 14.72 -10.30 -4.29
CA ASN A 56 14.03 -10.24 -5.56
C ASN A 56 12.51 -10.29 -5.39
N TYR A 57 11.79 -9.87 -6.42
CA TYR A 57 10.32 -9.81 -6.41
C TYR A 57 9.67 -11.21 -6.31
N SER A 58 10.29 -12.25 -6.87
CA SER A 58 9.75 -13.61 -6.82
C SER A 58 9.61 -14.14 -5.37
N LYS A 59 10.42 -13.65 -4.43
CA LYS A 59 10.22 -13.97 -3.00
C LYS A 59 8.94 -13.35 -2.45
N PHE A 60 8.58 -12.16 -2.92
CA PHE A 60 7.31 -11.53 -2.55
C PHE A 60 6.12 -12.28 -3.17
N GLU A 61 6.21 -12.68 -4.42
CA GLU A 61 5.19 -13.53 -5.06
C GLU A 61 5.00 -14.85 -4.32
N ALA A 62 6.10 -15.52 -3.97
CA ALA A 62 6.06 -16.75 -3.18
C ALA A 62 5.41 -16.52 -1.79
N PHE A 63 5.69 -15.38 -1.16
CA PHE A 63 5.04 -14.98 0.08
C PHE A 63 3.51 -14.79 -0.12
N LEU A 64 3.07 -14.10 -1.16
CA LEU A 64 1.65 -13.94 -1.45
C LEU A 64 0.95 -15.29 -1.72
N VAL A 65 1.62 -16.18 -2.48
CA VAL A 65 1.12 -17.55 -2.70
C VAL A 65 0.98 -18.31 -1.39
N SER A 66 1.93 -18.19 -0.46
CA SER A 66 1.87 -18.83 0.85
C SER A 66 0.70 -18.33 1.70
N LEU A 67 0.25 -17.10 1.50
CA LEU A 67 -0.95 -16.53 2.11
C LEU A 67 -2.25 -17.00 1.42
N GLY A 68 -2.14 -17.78 0.34
CA GLY A 68 -3.27 -18.18 -0.49
C GLY A 68 -3.79 -17.04 -1.39
N LEU A 69 -3.04 -15.98 -1.57
CA LEU A 69 -3.37 -14.90 -2.48
C LEU A 69 -2.88 -15.28 -3.88
N LYS A 70 -3.73 -16.01 -4.61
CA LYS A 70 -3.56 -16.30 -6.03
C LYS A 70 -4.45 -15.38 -6.83
N ASP A 71 -4.09 -15.12 -8.07
CA ASP A 71 -4.89 -14.30 -8.99
C ASP A 71 -5.21 -12.89 -8.47
N TYR A 72 -4.38 -12.35 -7.56
CA TYR A 72 -4.48 -10.96 -7.15
C TYR A 72 -4.17 -10.03 -8.32
N GLU A 73 -4.59 -8.78 -8.22
CA GLU A 73 -4.19 -7.73 -9.16
C GLU A 73 -3.00 -6.97 -8.60
N GLU A 74 -1.93 -6.87 -9.38
CA GLU A 74 -0.78 -6.07 -8.99
C GLU A 74 -1.04 -4.59 -9.27
N LEU A 75 -0.87 -3.74 -8.27
CA LEU A 75 -0.87 -2.30 -8.44
C LEU A 75 0.59 -1.82 -8.56
N VAL A 76 0.99 -1.56 -9.80
CA VAL A 76 2.37 -1.16 -10.11
C VAL A 76 2.60 0.28 -9.66
N PRO A 77 3.62 0.57 -8.82
CA PRO A 77 3.96 1.91 -8.35
C PRO A 77 4.69 2.72 -9.42
N MET A 78 4.93 4.00 -9.14
CA MET A 78 5.90 4.79 -9.90
C MET A 78 7.30 4.21 -9.73
N LEU A 79 8.08 4.19 -10.82
CA LEU A 79 9.46 3.71 -10.78
C LEU A 79 10.36 4.68 -10.01
N TYR A 80 10.93 4.20 -8.92
CA TYR A 80 12.00 4.86 -8.17
C TYR A 80 13.19 3.93 -8.08
N LEU A 81 14.35 4.37 -8.57
CA LEU A 81 15.60 3.64 -8.41
C LEU A 81 15.88 3.48 -6.90
N ASP A 82 16.43 2.34 -6.52
CA ASP A 82 16.72 1.95 -5.13
C ASP A 82 15.49 1.84 -4.19
N VAL A 83 14.28 2.00 -4.73
CA VAL A 83 13.02 1.83 -4.00
C VAL A 83 12.17 0.72 -4.59
N CYS A 84 11.99 0.70 -5.92
CA CYS A 84 11.14 -0.29 -6.60
C CYS A 84 11.97 -1.34 -7.34
N TYR A 85 11.39 -2.51 -7.54
CA TYR A 85 11.94 -3.49 -8.49
C TYR A 85 11.70 -2.98 -9.92
N VAL A 86 12.75 -2.98 -10.74
CA VAL A 86 12.76 -2.31 -12.07
C VAL A 86 11.61 -2.77 -12.97
N ASN A 87 11.30 -4.07 -12.97
CA ASN A 87 10.21 -4.63 -13.79
C ASN A 87 8.80 -4.42 -13.19
N HIS A 88 8.71 -3.80 -12.01
CA HIS A 88 7.48 -3.56 -11.26
C HIS A 88 7.32 -2.08 -10.92
N GLY A 89 7.61 -1.20 -11.88
CA GLY A 89 7.48 0.24 -11.76
C GLY A 89 7.12 0.90 -13.09
N LEU A 90 6.26 1.91 -13.04
CA LEU A 90 5.84 2.70 -14.19
C LEU A 90 6.77 3.88 -14.40
N VAL A 91 7.20 4.10 -15.64
CA VAL A 91 7.90 5.35 -16.01
C VAL A 91 6.95 6.52 -15.86
N THR A 92 7.38 7.56 -15.18
CA THR A 92 6.51 8.58 -14.64
C THR A 92 6.40 9.83 -15.50
N GLY A 93 5.18 10.37 -15.60
CA GLY A 93 4.88 11.68 -16.17
C GLY A 93 4.60 12.74 -15.09
N PRO A 94 4.44 14.03 -15.50
CA PRO A 94 4.19 15.13 -14.55
C PRO A 94 2.93 14.96 -13.68
N GLU A 95 1.84 14.44 -14.24
CA GLU A 95 0.58 14.20 -13.51
C GLU A 95 0.75 13.17 -12.39
N MET A 96 1.48 12.09 -12.69
CA MET A 96 1.80 11.05 -11.71
C MET A 96 2.60 11.60 -10.53
N GLN A 97 3.61 12.43 -10.83
CA GLN A 97 4.43 13.09 -9.81
C GLN A 97 3.63 14.11 -8.99
N HIS A 98 2.68 14.81 -9.63
CA HIS A 98 1.82 15.76 -8.94
C HIS A 98 0.93 15.04 -7.91
N LEU A 99 0.27 13.96 -8.31
CA LEU A 99 -0.54 13.13 -7.42
C LEU A 99 0.29 12.58 -6.25
N GLU A 100 1.48 12.07 -6.51
CA GLU A 100 2.37 11.57 -5.47
C GLU A 100 2.72 12.65 -4.44
N ARG A 101 3.05 13.85 -4.90
CA ARG A 101 3.35 14.98 -4.02
C ARG A 101 2.16 15.35 -3.15
N GLN A 102 0.95 15.40 -3.70
CA GLN A 102 -0.26 15.68 -2.94
C GLN A 102 -0.51 14.63 -1.85
N ILE A 103 -0.34 13.34 -2.16
CA ILE A 103 -0.46 12.24 -1.19
C ILE A 103 0.60 12.39 -0.09
N HIS A 104 1.85 12.67 -0.45
CA HIS A 104 2.94 12.87 0.51
C HIS A 104 2.64 14.04 1.46
N GLU A 105 2.20 15.19 0.96
CA GLU A 105 1.85 16.37 1.76
C GLU A 105 0.68 16.11 2.72
N ILE A 106 -0.25 15.24 2.34
CA ILE A 106 -1.34 14.83 3.23
C ILE A 106 -0.82 13.88 4.32
N LEU A 107 -0.08 12.84 3.93
CA LEU A 107 0.34 11.77 4.85
C LEU A 107 1.52 12.20 5.74
N PHE A 108 2.50 12.90 5.18
CA PHE A 108 3.79 13.14 5.82
C PHE A 108 4.32 14.58 5.64
N PRO A 109 3.56 15.62 5.99
CA PRO A 109 3.91 17.03 5.72
C PRO A 109 5.20 17.50 6.41
N LYS A 110 5.72 16.73 7.39
CA LYS A 110 6.95 17.04 8.15
C LYS A 110 8.18 16.25 7.67
N ILE A 111 8.01 15.38 6.68
CA ILE A 111 9.10 14.59 6.10
C ILE A 111 9.41 15.14 4.72
N GLU A 112 10.69 15.29 4.41
CA GLU A 112 11.12 15.78 3.11
C GLU A 112 10.69 14.83 1.99
N PHE A 113 10.11 15.38 0.93
CA PHE A 113 9.64 14.60 -0.22
C PHE A 113 10.78 13.93 -0.98
N GLN A 114 11.88 14.67 -1.19
CA GLN A 114 13.05 14.17 -1.88
C GLN A 114 14.06 13.57 -0.89
N TYR A 115 14.61 12.40 -1.24
CA TYR A 115 15.57 11.73 -0.37
C TYR A 115 16.81 12.56 -0.07
N ALA A 116 17.37 13.26 -1.06
CA ALA A 116 18.57 14.09 -0.87
C ALA A 116 18.36 15.17 0.21
N ALA A 117 17.21 15.83 0.21
CA ALA A 117 16.85 16.82 1.23
C ALA A 117 16.67 16.18 2.61
N TYR A 118 16.01 15.01 2.66
CA TYR A 118 15.86 14.25 3.90
C TYR A 118 17.20 13.78 4.45
N ALA A 119 18.05 13.20 3.61
CA ALA A 119 19.38 12.70 3.98
C ALA A 119 20.27 13.82 4.55
N ALA A 120 20.29 15.00 3.91
CA ALA A 120 21.00 16.16 4.42
C ALA A 120 20.53 16.57 5.83
N LYS A 121 19.22 16.56 6.08
CA LYS A 121 18.62 16.94 7.37
C LYS A 121 18.97 15.97 8.51
N VAL A 122 19.14 14.69 8.20
CA VAL A 122 19.43 13.65 9.21
C VAL A 122 20.89 13.17 9.17
N HIS A 123 21.74 13.85 8.41
CA HIS A 123 23.16 13.50 8.24
C HIS A 123 23.37 12.04 7.79
N HIS A 124 22.55 11.57 6.82
CA HIS A 124 22.65 10.23 6.25
C HIS A 124 23.23 10.30 4.82
N PRO A 125 23.99 9.28 4.36
CA PRO A 125 24.45 9.21 2.97
C PRO A 125 23.29 9.29 1.97
N THR A 126 23.51 9.90 0.82
CA THR A 126 22.55 9.92 -0.28
C THR A 126 22.55 8.65 -1.12
N SER A 127 23.60 7.82 -0.97
CA SER A 127 23.73 6.50 -1.61
C SER A 127 23.01 5.42 -0.80
N PRO A 128 22.59 4.31 -1.44
CA PRO A 128 22.01 3.16 -0.75
C PRO A 128 22.96 2.54 0.30
N PRO A 129 22.40 1.95 1.36
CA PRO A 129 20.97 1.76 1.62
C PRO A 129 20.28 3.04 2.10
N LEU A 130 19.11 3.34 1.54
CA LEU A 130 18.32 4.52 1.93
C LEU A 130 17.90 4.44 3.41
N HIS A 131 17.72 5.61 4.04
CA HIS A 131 17.30 5.67 5.44
C HIS A 131 15.90 5.06 5.62
N ARG A 132 15.76 4.10 6.54
CA ARG A 132 14.54 3.28 6.75
C ARG A 132 13.26 4.12 6.89
N LYS A 133 13.31 5.20 7.68
CA LYS A 133 12.13 6.04 7.92
C LYS A 133 11.62 6.68 6.63
N TRP A 134 12.52 7.20 5.79
CA TRP A 134 12.13 7.79 4.52
C TRP A 134 11.61 6.74 3.55
N LEU A 135 12.25 5.57 3.49
CA LEU A 135 11.81 4.47 2.64
C LEU A 135 10.39 4.01 3.01
N ASN A 136 10.08 3.83 4.30
CA ASN A 136 8.73 3.46 4.74
C ASN A 136 7.70 4.53 4.35
N VAL A 137 8.02 5.82 4.56
CA VAL A 137 7.17 6.94 4.10
C VAL A 137 6.91 6.87 2.60
N LYS A 138 7.95 6.59 1.80
CA LYS A 138 7.82 6.46 0.35
C LYS A 138 6.96 5.25 -0.02
N CYS A 139 7.10 4.12 0.66
CA CYS A 139 6.27 2.93 0.44
C CYS A 139 4.78 3.21 0.72
N ASP A 140 4.46 3.86 1.84
CA ASP A 140 3.08 4.23 2.18
C ASP A 140 2.46 5.18 1.13
N VAL A 141 3.24 6.18 0.68
CA VAL A 141 2.81 7.11 -0.37
C VAL A 141 2.57 6.38 -1.68
N GLN A 142 3.47 5.48 -2.07
CA GLN A 142 3.36 4.72 -3.32
C GLN A 142 2.23 3.68 -3.27
N ALA A 143 1.93 3.10 -2.12
CA ALA A 143 0.78 2.19 -1.96
C ALA A 143 -0.56 2.95 -2.18
N MET A 144 -0.70 4.13 -1.57
CA MET A 144 -1.88 4.99 -1.78
C MET A 144 -1.92 5.54 -3.21
N TRP A 145 -0.78 5.92 -3.76
CA TRP A 145 -0.68 6.36 -5.16
C TRP A 145 -1.15 5.26 -6.12
N GLY A 146 -0.65 4.03 -5.96
CA GLY A 146 -1.07 2.89 -6.77
C GLY A 146 -2.56 2.62 -6.66
N HIS A 147 -3.13 2.73 -5.47
CA HIS A 147 -4.56 2.60 -5.24
C HIS A 147 -5.37 3.62 -6.06
N ILE A 148 -5.03 4.90 -5.97
CA ILE A 148 -5.73 5.99 -6.68
C ILE A 148 -5.49 5.88 -8.19
N TRP A 149 -4.24 5.73 -8.62
CA TRP A 149 -3.86 5.71 -10.04
C TRP A 149 -4.52 4.57 -10.82
N HIS A 150 -4.64 3.42 -10.20
CA HIS A 150 -5.28 2.25 -10.80
C HIS A 150 -6.81 2.20 -10.55
N ASN A 151 -7.40 3.25 -9.97
CA ASN A 151 -8.84 3.35 -9.69
C ASN A 151 -9.40 2.15 -8.91
N ALA A 152 -8.75 1.71 -7.85
CA ALA A 152 -9.29 0.69 -6.96
C ALA A 152 -10.36 1.30 -6.03
N ASP A 153 -11.38 0.53 -5.66
CA ASP A 153 -12.60 1.05 -5.01
C ASP A 153 -12.42 1.28 -3.49
N ILE A 154 -11.63 0.44 -2.83
CA ILE A 154 -11.48 0.50 -1.37
C ILE A 154 -10.01 0.26 -0.99
N PHE A 155 -9.44 1.14 -0.16
CA PHE A 155 -8.13 0.95 0.46
C PHE A 155 -8.30 0.41 1.88
N VAL A 156 -7.84 -0.83 2.11
CA VAL A 156 -7.95 -1.50 3.41
C VAL A 156 -6.63 -1.47 4.12
N THR A 157 -6.60 -0.81 5.28
CA THR A 157 -5.41 -0.70 6.13
C THR A 157 -5.77 -0.63 7.62
N GLU A 158 -4.90 -1.12 8.49
CA GLU A 158 -4.95 -0.91 9.94
C GLU A 158 -3.99 0.19 10.40
N ASP A 159 -3.25 0.84 9.49
CA ASP A 159 -2.38 1.95 9.85
C ASP A 159 -3.20 3.20 10.21
N ARG A 160 -3.09 3.58 11.49
CA ARG A 160 -3.77 4.75 12.06
C ARG A 160 -3.45 6.06 11.35
N ASN A 161 -2.32 6.13 10.61
CA ASN A 161 -1.94 7.35 9.91
C ASN A 161 -2.93 7.68 8.79
N PHE A 162 -3.44 6.67 8.07
CA PHE A 162 -4.45 6.83 7.04
C PHE A 162 -5.84 7.18 7.60
N HIS A 163 -6.14 6.75 8.82
CA HIS A 163 -7.45 6.96 9.45
C HIS A 163 -7.60 8.31 10.20
N LYS A 164 -6.54 9.12 10.27
CA LYS A 164 -6.61 10.43 10.95
C LYS A 164 -7.67 11.32 10.30
N ALA A 165 -8.52 11.95 11.12
CA ALA A 165 -9.57 12.88 10.67
C ALA A 165 -9.05 14.03 9.80
N THR A 166 -7.79 14.43 9.98
CA THR A 166 -7.12 15.47 9.17
C THR A 166 -6.56 14.95 7.85
N LYS A 167 -6.53 13.64 7.61
CA LYS A 167 -5.90 13.01 6.43
C LYS A 167 -6.89 12.22 5.59
N LYS A 168 -7.65 11.31 6.20
CA LYS A 168 -8.56 10.41 5.51
C LYS A 168 -9.50 11.15 4.55
N PRO A 169 -10.26 12.20 4.94
CA PRO A 169 -11.15 12.89 4.02
C PRO A 169 -10.42 13.56 2.85
N ARG A 170 -9.17 14.00 3.07
CA ARG A 170 -8.35 14.62 2.02
C ARG A 170 -7.86 13.60 1.00
N LEU A 171 -7.50 12.39 1.44
CA LEU A 171 -7.12 11.29 0.55
C LEU A 171 -8.33 10.78 -0.24
N GLU A 172 -9.49 10.64 0.42
CA GLU A 172 -10.74 10.25 -0.23
C GLU A 172 -11.16 11.28 -1.29
N ALA A 173 -11.04 12.58 -0.99
CA ALA A 173 -11.28 13.67 -1.96
C ALA A 173 -10.25 13.69 -3.12
N LEU A 174 -9.06 13.12 -2.93
CA LEU A 174 -8.02 13.01 -3.95
C LEU A 174 -8.23 11.80 -4.89
N GLY A 175 -9.22 10.96 -4.61
CA GLY A 175 -9.58 9.81 -5.44
C GLY A 175 -9.35 8.45 -4.78
N ALA A 176 -9.05 8.40 -3.48
CA ALA A 176 -8.96 7.12 -2.76
C ALA A 176 -10.33 6.48 -2.50
N ASP A 177 -11.42 7.09 -2.99
CA ASP A 177 -12.81 6.69 -2.80
C ASP A 177 -13.12 6.37 -1.33
N ARG A 178 -12.66 5.25 -0.83
CA ARG A 178 -12.91 4.82 0.55
C ARG A 178 -11.70 4.18 1.19
N ILE A 179 -11.35 4.67 2.38
CA ILE A 179 -10.31 4.09 3.24
C ILE A 179 -11.00 3.47 4.46
N CYS A 180 -10.76 2.19 4.76
CA CYS A 180 -11.39 1.52 5.89
C CYS A 180 -10.49 0.45 6.51
N THR A 181 -10.85 0.05 7.72
CA THR A 181 -10.27 -1.13 8.38
C THR A 181 -10.81 -2.42 7.75
N PRO A 182 -10.18 -3.59 7.97
CA PRO A 182 -10.70 -4.86 7.46
C PRO A 182 -12.14 -5.13 7.89
N SER A 183 -12.52 -4.88 9.15
CA SER A 183 -13.87 -5.09 9.67
C SER A 183 -14.90 -4.16 9.04
N GLU A 184 -14.56 -2.87 8.88
CA GLU A 184 -15.41 -1.92 8.17
C GLU A 184 -15.66 -2.35 6.73
N CYS A 185 -14.61 -2.83 6.04
CA CYS A 185 -14.72 -3.31 4.66
C CYS A 185 -15.66 -4.52 4.56
N VAL A 186 -15.51 -5.52 5.43
CA VAL A 186 -16.41 -6.70 5.45
C VAL A 186 -17.84 -6.29 5.72
N SER A 187 -18.10 -5.36 6.63
CA SER A 187 -19.43 -4.83 6.94
C SER A 187 -20.07 -4.16 5.73
N LEU A 188 -19.30 -3.34 5.00
CA LEU A 188 -19.76 -2.69 3.76
C LEU A 188 -20.15 -3.70 2.68
N LEU A 189 -19.30 -4.71 2.45
CA LEU A 189 -19.56 -5.76 1.48
C LEU A 189 -20.79 -6.58 1.81
N SER A 190 -21.09 -6.79 3.09
CA SER A 190 -22.27 -7.47 3.55
C SER A 190 -23.54 -6.65 3.32
N ALA A 191 -23.49 -5.34 3.57
CA ALA A 191 -24.62 -4.44 3.36
C ALA A 191 -24.99 -4.28 1.87
N THR A 192 -24.00 -4.34 0.97
CA THR A 192 -24.23 -4.19 -0.49
C THR A 192 -24.93 -5.42 -1.08
N LYS A 193 -24.80 -6.61 -0.47
CA LYS A 193 -25.45 -7.86 -0.91
C LYS A 193 -26.93 -7.95 -0.51
N VAL A 194 -27.42 -7.09 0.36
CA VAL A 194 -28.80 -7.13 0.92
C VAL A 194 -29.77 -6.24 0.12
N ARG A 195 -29.32 -5.53 -0.91
CA ARG A 195 -30.25 -4.81 -1.81
C ARG A 195 -30.72 -5.76 -2.90
N PRO A 196 -32.03 -6.17 -2.87
CA PRO A 196 -32.64 -6.97 -3.92
C PRO A 196 -32.73 -6.20 -5.24
#